data_3fcd53852d819b7436ccc2847141cc0e
#
_entry.id   3fcd53852d819b7436ccc2847141cc0e
#
_cell.length_a   1.000
_cell.length_b   1.000
_cell.length_c   1.000
_cell.angle_alpha   90.00
_cell.angle_beta   90.00
_cell.angle_gamma   90.00
#
_symmetry.space_group_name_H-M   'P 1'
#
loop_
_entity.id
_entity.type
_entity.pdbx_description
1 polymer ?
#
loop_
_entity_poly.entity_id
_entity_poly.type
_entity_poly.pdbx_seq_one_letter_code
_entity_poly.pdbx_strand_id
1 'polypeptide(L)'
;NDTLADKTDLELLFEVLLGVRDSHDQPAVMTPVTNVANPDFEKIKESKFKQYFLEPFTDTLKRYNRDPETFDTWKKGMDLGIFIPESHGREHISVQFWLNELQKGNSRLLEAFEHGVISVPIEGINPIISGFRPEFYFNSEQQTEFLINSITDGISMFKQIFGYIPRAFVPSNNIFHPVFEHAVADAGVRYLFVSHLSP
;
A
#
# COMPACT_ATOMS: atom_id res chain seq x y z
N ASN A 1 15.25 -10.43 6.82
CA ASN A 1 14.33 -11.03 5.83
C ASN A 1 12.94 -10.61 6.19
N ASP A 2 12.43 -9.63 5.45
CA ASP A 2 11.07 -9.16 5.67
C ASP A 2 10.13 -10.14 4.97
N THR A 3 9.46 -10.97 5.76
CA THR A 3 8.37 -11.82 5.30
C THR A 3 7.04 -11.14 5.63
N LEU A 4 5.98 -11.48 4.89
CA LEU A 4 4.63 -11.09 5.29
C LEU A 4 4.29 -11.80 6.60
N ALA A 5 3.61 -11.08 7.52
CA ALA A 5 3.09 -11.68 8.75
C ALA A 5 2.17 -12.85 8.41
N ASP A 6 2.37 -13.97 9.06
CA ASP A 6 1.53 -15.15 8.91
C ASP A 6 0.46 -15.22 10.02
N LYS A 7 -0.29 -16.31 10.03
CA LYS A 7 -1.31 -16.55 11.04
C LYS A 7 -0.75 -16.54 12.48
N THR A 8 0.41 -17.17 12.69
CA THR A 8 1.04 -17.25 14.00
C THR A 8 1.47 -15.89 14.51
N ASP A 9 2.07 -15.07 13.64
CA ASP A 9 2.46 -13.70 13.98
C ASP A 9 1.25 -12.85 14.40
N LEU A 10 0.12 -12.99 13.68
CA LEU A 10 -1.11 -12.27 13.99
C LEU A 10 -1.76 -12.76 15.29
N GLU A 11 -1.78 -14.05 15.53
CA GLU A 11 -2.33 -14.62 16.77
C GLU A 11 -1.54 -14.14 17.99
N LEU A 12 -0.20 -14.14 17.92
CA LEU A 12 0.66 -13.60 18.99
C LEU A 12 0.43 -12.09 19.20
N LEU A 13 0.29 -11.33 18.10
CA LEU A 13 -0.06 -9.92 18.20
C LEU A 13 -1.41 -9.72 18.92
N PHE A 14 -2.42 -10.51 18.59
CA PHE A 14 -3.75 -10.40 19.18
C PHE A 14 -3.75 -10.77 20.66
N GLU A 15 -2.96 -11.75 21.08
CA GLU A 15 -2.75 -12.04 22.52
C GLU A 15 -2.21 -10.81 23.26
N VAL A 16 -1.21 -10.13 22.69
CA VAL A 16 -0.66 -8.92 23.29
C VAL A 16 -1.71 -7.80 23.36
N LEU A 17 -2.42 -7.53 22.27
CA LEU A 17 -3.44 -6.48 22.21
C LEU A 17 -4.58 -6.76 23.24
N LEU A 18 -5.04 -8.00 23.35
CA LEU A 18 -6.07 -8.38 24.30
C LEU A 18 -5.58 -8.35 25.76
N GLY A 19 -4.29 -8.53 25.99
CA GLY A 19 -3.68 -8.49 27.32
C GLY A 19 -3.46 -7.08 27.87
N VAL A 20 -3.42 -6.06 26.99
CA VAL A 20 -3.25 -4.64 27.39
C VAL A 20 -4.60 -3.98 27.46
N ARG A 21 -4.95 -3.45 28.66
CA ARG A 21 -6.25 -2.84 28.91
C ARG A 21 -6.12 -1.40 29.39
N ASP A 22 -7.06 -0.56 28.95
CA ASP A 22 -7.19 0.81 29.46
C ASP A 22 -7.96 0.86 30.81
N SER A 23 -8.21 2.07 31.33
CA SER A 23 -8.95 2.28 32.58
C SER A 23 -10.43 1.86 32.52
N HIS A 24 -10.98 1.60 31.35
CA HIS A 24 -12.34 1.15 31.10
C HIS A 24 -12.40 -0.34 30.70
N ASP A 25 -11.31 -1.08 30.94
CA ASP A 25 -11.15 -2.49 30.59
C ASP A 25 -11.27 -2.78 29.08
N GLN A 26 -11.01 -1.79 28.23
CA GLN A 26 -11.01 -1.96 26.77
C GLN A 26 -9.62 -2.43 26.31
N PRO A 27 -9.55 -3.41 25.38
CA PRO A 27 -8.28 -3.88 24.86
C PRO A 27 -7.58 -2.81 24.01
N ALA A 28 -6.27 -2.94 23.87
CA ALA A 28 -5.52 -2.14 22.92
C ALA A 28 -5.93 -2.43 21.48
N VAL A 29 -5.93 -1.41 20.63
CA VAL A 29 -6.31 -1.53 19.22
C VAL A 29 -5.11 -1.15 18.35
N MET A 30 -4.81 -2.00 17.35
CA MET A 30 -3.86 -1.69 16.30
C MET A 30 -4.61 -1.30 15.02
N THR A 31 -4.14 -0.22 14.38
CA THR A 31 -4.62 0.22 13.07
C THR A 31 -3.52 -0.01 12.03
N PRO A 32 -3.50 -1.15 11.33
CA PRO A 32 -2.56 -1.36 10.25
C PRO A 32 -2.95 -0.47 9.06
N VAL A 33 -2.05 0.42 8.64
CA VAL A 33 -2.22 1.15 7.38
C VAL A 33 -1.78 0.24 6.23
N THR A 34 -2.71 -0.01 5.30
CA THR A 34 -2.62 -1.14 4.39
C THR A 34 -2.69 -0.70 2.93
N ASN A 35 -1.70 -1.09 2.14
CA ASN A 35 -1.81 -1.09 0.69
C ASN A 35 -2.63 -2.30 0.24
N VAL A 36 -3.52 -2.11 -0.71
CA VAL A 36 -4.49 -3.14 -1.14
C VAL A 36 -4.04 -3.96 -2.33
N ALA A 37 -2.97 -3.52 -3.00
CA ALA A 37 -2.40 -4.19 -4.16
C ALA A 37 -0.88 -4.18 -4.17
N ASN A 38 -0.32 -5.08 -4.97
CA ASN A 38 1.10 -5.14 -5.30
C ASN A 38 1.27 -5.23 -6.82
N PRO A 39 2.46 -4.90 -7.38
CA PRO A 39 2.75 -5.16 -8.79
C PRO A 39 2.67 -6.65 -9.13
N ASP A 40 1.99 -6.98 -10.23
CA ASP A 40 2.07 -8.30 -10.86
C ASP A 40 3.32 -8.33 -11.75
N PHE A 41 4.45 -8.73 -11.16
CA PHE A 41 5.76 -8.70 -11.82
C PHE A 41 5.79 -9.51 -13.11
N GLU A 42 5.12 -10.65 -13.16
CA GLU A 42 5.11 -11.51 -14.35
C GLU A 42 4.42 -10.81 -15.53
N LYS A 43 3.21 -10.31 -15.33
CA LYS A 43 2.47 -9.60 -16.39
C LYS A 43 3.15 -8.31 -16.81
N ILE A 44 3.75 -7.57 -15.87
CA ILE A 44 4.52 -6.36 -16.16
C ILE A 44 5.71 -6.70 -17.06
N LYS A 45 6.44 -7.79 -16.74
CA LYS A 45 7.55 -8.30 -17.55
C LYS A 45 7.10 -8.72 -18.94
N GLU A 46 6.03 -9.50 -19.06
CA GLU A 46 5.44 -9.91 -20.33
C GLU A 46 5.07 -8.73 -21.23
N SER A 47 4.58 -7.64 -20.64
CA SER A 47 4.29 -6.37 -21.35
C SER A 47 5.54 -5.62 -21.80
N LYS A 48 6.75 -6.08 -21.44
CA LYS A 48 8.02 -5.36 -21.59
C LYS A 48 8.00 -3.99 -20.91
N PHE A 49 7.44 -3.95 -19.71
CA PHE A 49 7.27 -2.75 -18.87
C PHE A 49 6.38 -1.65 -19.49
N LYS A 50 5.59 -1.96 -20.52
CA LYS A 50 4.73 -0.98 -21.20
C LYS A 50 3.42 -0.73 -20.47
N GLN A 51 2.96 -1.71 -19.68
CA GLN A 51 1.71 -1.63 -18.94
C GLN A 51 1.95 -2.04 -17.48
N TYR A 52 1.22 -1.38 -16.59
CA TYR A 52 1.17 -1.75 -15.19
C TYR A 52 0.06 -2.77 -14.97
N PHE A 53 0.37 -3.81 -14.25
CA PHE A 53 -0.58 -4.81 -13.77
C PHE A 53 -0.42 -4.94 -12.27
N LEU A 54 -1.52 -5.07 -11.57
CA LEU A 54 -1.55 -5.25 -10.13
C LEU A 54 -2.23 -6.57 -9.75
N GLU A 55 -1.90 -7.05 -8.58
CA GLU A 55 -2.62 -8.12 -7.90
C GLU A 55 -3.12 -7.62 -6.53
N PRO A 56 -4.32 -8.02 -6.07
CA PRO A 56 -4.76 -7.74 -4.71
C PRO A 56 -3.76 -8.32 -3.69
N PHE A 57 -3.52 -7.61 -2.58
CA PHE A 57 -2.58 -8.10 -1.58
C PHE A 57 -2.98 -9.46 -0.99
N THR A 58 -4.27 -9.80 -1.00
CA THR A 58 -4.78 -11.11 -0.58
C THR A 58 -4.29 -12.25 -1.47
N ASP A 59 -4.06 -11.99 -2.76
CA ASP A 59 -3.50 -12.99 -3.68
C ASP A 59 -1.98 -13.10 -3.49
N THR A 60 -1.31 -11.98 -3.20
CA THR A 60 0.09 -11.99 -2.76
C THR A 60 0.25 -12.80 -1.47
N LEU A 61 -0.62 -12.61 -0.47
CA LEU A 61 -0.62 -13.40 0.77
C LEU A 61 -0.72 -14.91 0.49
N LYS A 62 -1.68 -15.32 -0.34
CA LYS A 62 -1.85 -16.73 -0.71
C LYS A 62 -0.60 -17.32 -1.38
N ARG A 63 0.08 -16.53 -2.21
CA ARG A 63 1.26 -16.96 -2.96
C ARG A 63 2.50 -17.08 -2.07
N TYR A 64 2.70 -16.15 -1.13
CA TYR A 64 3.87 -16.09 -0.25
C TYR A 64 3.67 -16.81 1.08
N ASN A 65 2.45 -16.82 1.62
CA ASN A 65 2.17 -17.51 2.87
C ASN A 65 1.79 -18.96 2.62
N ARG A 66 2.43 -19.83 3.37
CA ARG A 66 2.12 -21.27 3.37
C ARG A 66 0.78 -21.57 4.06
N ASP A 67 0.26 -20.62 4.83
CA ASP A 67 -1.00 -20.74 5.57
C ASP A 67 -2.12 -19.96 4.86
N PRO A 68 -3.09 -20.64 4.24
CA PRO A 68 -4.20 -19.99 3.55
C PRO A 68 -5.15 -19.23 4.51
N GLU A 69 -5.06 -19.49 5.82
CA GLU A 69 -5.95 -18.88 6.83
C GLU A 69 -5.44 -17.51 7.33
N THR A 70 -4.30 -17.03 6.85
CA THR A 70 -3.73 -15.74 7.31
C THR A 70 -4.73 -14.60 7.18
N PHE A 71 -5.43 -14.48 6.04
CA PHE A 71 -6.42 -13.42 5.86
C PHE A 71 -7.68 -13.62 6.72
N ASP A 72 -8.06 -14.85 7.01
CA ASP A 72 -9.15 -15.13 7.95
C ASP A 72 -8.77 -14.72 9.39
N THR A 73 -7.48 -14.78 9.73
CA THR A 73 -6.98 -14.24 11.01
C THR A 73 -7.06 -12.71 11.05
N TRP A 74 -6.81 -12.00 9.93
CA TRP A 74 -7.12 -10.57 9.84
C TRP A 74 -8.58 -10.28 10.20
N LYS A 75 -9.51 -11.02 9.59
CA LYS A 75 -10.95 -10.86 9.87
C LYS A 75 -11.30 -11.10 11.35
N LYS A 76 -10.70 -12.11 11.98
CA LYS A 76 -10.88 -12.35 13.43
C LYS A 76 -10.47 -11.14 14.27
N GLY A 77 -9.33 -10.53 13.96
CA GLY A 77 -8.88 -9.32 14.65
C GLY A 77 -9.82 -8.13 14.45
N MET A 78 -10.40 -8.01 13.24
CA MET A 78 -11.42 -7.01 12.93
C MET A 78 -12.72 -7.24 13.70
N ASP A 79 -13.20 -8.48 13.73
CA ASP A 79 -14.42 -8.87 14.47
C ASP A 79 -14.27 -8.66 15.98
N LEU A 80 -13.07 -8.86 16.51
CA LEU A 80 -12.72 -8.55 17.90
C LEU A 80 -12.56 -7.06 18.19
N GLY A 81 -12.52 -6.21 17.15
CA GLY A 81 -12.33 -4.77 17.28
C GLY A 81 -10.92 -4.33 17.70
N ILE A 82 -9.93 -5.23 17.63
CA ILE A 82 -8.54 -4.97 18.05
C ILE A 82 -7.57 -4.75 16.88
N PHE A 83 -8.00 -5.03 15.66
CA PHE A 83 -7.17 -4.90 14.46
C PHE A 83 -7.99 -4.26 13.34
N ILE A 84 -7.90 -2.94 13.19
CA ILE A 84 -8.78 -2.15 12.32
C ILE A 84 -7.96 -1.57 11.16
N PRO A 85 -7.93 -2.20 9.99
CA PRO A 85 -7.22 -1.69 8.82
C PRO A 85 -7.71 -0.31 8.39
N GLU A 86 -6.76 0.52 7.93
CA GLU A 86 -7.01 1.81 7.28
C GLU A 86 -6.17 1.93 6.01
N SER A 87 -6.50 2.85 5.10
CA SER A 87 -5.88 2.91 3.78
C SER A 87 -4.49 3.55 3.79
N HIS A 88 -3.54 2.91 3.08
CA HIS A 88 -2.20 3.44 2.80
C HIS A 88 -1.97 3.70 1.29
N GLY A 89 -3.04 3.79 0.52
CA GLY A 89 -2.99 3.86 -0.93
C GLY A 89 -3.28 2.50 -1.59
N ARG A 90 -3.19 2.46 -2.90
CA ARG A 90 -3.41 1.22 -3.67
C ARG A 90 -2.17 0.34 -3.62
N GLU A 91 -1.03 0.87 -4.03
CA GLU A 91 0.29 0.24 -3.94
C GLU A 91 1.34 1.25 -3.41
N HIS A 92 2.40 0.77 -2.79
CA HIS A 92 3.45 1.63 -2.23
C HIS A 92 4.53 1.97 -3.27
N ILE A 93 4.11 2.45 -4.45
CA ILE A 93 5.03 2.71 -5.57
C ILE A 93 4.53 3.82 -6.50
N SER A 94 5.43 4.70 -6.93
CA SER A 94 5.18 5.66 -8.02
C SER A 94 5.22 4.95 -9.37
N VAL A 95 4.09 4.37 -9.76
CA VAL A 95 3.95 3.43 -10.88
C VAL A 95 4.52 3.96 -12.19
N GLN A 96 4.09 5.15 -12.61
CA GLN A 96 4.48 5.69 -13.92
C GLN A 96 5.98 6.01 -13.97
N PHE A 97 6.52 6.53 -12.87
CA PHE A 97 7.94 6.83 -12.76
C PHE A 97 8.78 5.53 -12.75
N TRP A 98 8.34 4.53 -12.01
CA TRP A 98 8.97 3.21 -11.95
C TRP A 98 9.00 2.50 -13.31
N LEU A 99 7.86 2.43 -14.01
CA LEU A 99 7.80 1.83 -15.34
C LEU A 99 8.71 2.55 -16.35
N ASN A 100 8.75 3.88 -16.31
CA ASN A 100 9.63 4.65 -17.18
C ASN A 100 11.12 4.30 -16.96
N GLU A 101 11.53 4.14 -15.72
CA GLU A 101 12.93 3.78 -15.40
C GLU A 101 13.26 2.33 -15.78
N LEU A 102 12.30 1.40 -15.62
CA LEU A 102 12.46 0.03 -16.13
C LEU A 102 12.60 -0.01 -17.65
N GLN A 103 11.79 0.77 -18.37
CA GLN A 103 11.87 0.87 -19.84
C GLN A 103 13.20 1.48 -20.32
N LYS A 104 13.80 2.38 -19.56
CA LYS A 104 15.14 2.94 -19.86
C LYS A 104 16.26 1.92 -19.68
N GLY A 105 15.98 0.75 -19.10
CA GLY A 105 16.95 -0.32 -18.94
C GLY A 105 17.93 -0.10 -17.78
N ASN A 106 17.54 0.62 -16.72
CA ASN A 106 18.38 0.77 -15.54
C ASN A 106 18.70 -0.61 -14.94
N SER A 107 19.96 -1.02 -15.04
CA SER A 107 20.38 -2.39 -14.70
C SER A 107 20.11 -2.75 -13.24
N ARG A 108 20.35 -1.82 -12.31
CA ARG A 108 20.11 -2.04 -10.88
C ARG A 108 18.62 -2.19 -10.56
N LEU A 109 17.77 -1.42 -11.26
CA LEU A 109 16.32 -1.54 -11.09
C LEU A 109 15.78 -2.82 -11.73
N LEU A 110 16.31 -3.22 -12.90
CA LEU A 110 15.95 -4.48 -13.55
C LEU A 110 16.35 -5.69 -12.69
N GLU A 111 17.53 -5.67 -12.08
CA GLU A 111 17.95 -6.71 -11.14
C GLU A 111 17.01 -6.79 -9.92
N ALA A 112 16.66 -5.64 -9.33
CA ALA A 112 15.70 -5.58 -8.24
C ALA A 112 14.33 -6.12 -8.66
N PHE A 113 13.86 -5.77 -9.85
CA PHE A 113 12.61 -6.27 -10.42
C PHE A 113 12.58 -7.80 -10.55
N GLU A 114 13.66 -8.44 -11.04
CA GLU A 114 13.75 -9.89 -11.15
C GLU A 114 13.65 -10.61 -9.79
N HIS A 115 13.95 -9.91 -8.71
CA HIS A 115 13.82 -10.39 -7.33
C HIS A 115 12.53 -9.96 -6.64
N GLY A 116 11.57 -9.36 -7.35
CA GLY A 116 10.31 -8.87 -6.78
C GLY A 116 10.47 -7.65 -5.87
N VAL A 117 11.58 -6.90 -6.01
CA VAL A 117 11.87 -5.71 -5.22
C VAL A 117 11.45 -4.45 -6.00
N ILE A 118 10.51 -3.70 -5.45
CA ILE A 118 9.91 -2.53 -6.12
C ILE A 118 10.79 -1.28 -6.10
N SER A 119 11.69 -1.14 -5.14
CA SER A 119 12.45 0.09 -5.00
C SER A 119 13.84 -0.16 -4.45
N VAL A 120 14.82 0.37 -5.16
CA VAL A 120 16.22 0.44 -4.74
C VAL A 120 16.69 1.90 -4.87
N PRO A 121 17.61 2.37 -4.01
CA PRO A 121 18.20 3.69 -4.17
C PRO A 121 18.95 3.77 -5.49
N ILE A 122 18.67 4.80 -6.29
CA ILE A 122 19.37 5.09 -7.55
C ILE A 122 19.87 6.53 -7.47
N GLU A 123 21.19 6.71 -7.52
CA GLU A 123 21.80 8.03 -7.47
C GLU A 123 21.38 8.87 -8.69
N GLY A 124 21.05 10.14 -8.44
CA GLY A 124 20.72 11.09 -9.50
C GLY A 124 19.38 10.85 -10.20
N ILE A 125 18.57 9.91 -9.74
CA ILE A 125 17.29 9.61 -10.39
C ILE A 125 16.30 10.76 -10.24
N ASN A 126 16.30 11.40 -9.08
CA ASN A 126 15.41 12.51 -8.77
C ASN A 126 15.98 13.33 -7.60
N PRO A 127 15.88 14.67 -7.60
CA PRO A 127 16.38 15.51 -6.52
C PRO A 127 15.53 15.45 -5.23
N ILE A 128 14.28 14.98 -5.34
CA ILE A 128 13.29 15.00 -4.23
C ILE A 128 13.16 13.62 -3.60
N ILE A 129 13.15 12.56 -4.42
CA ILE A 129 12.95 11.18 -3.97
C ILE A 129 14.15 10.31 -4.34
N SER A 130 14.58 9.46 -3.41
CA SER A 130 15.70 8.54 -3.62
C SER A 130 15.31 7.18 -4.21
N GLY A 131 14.02 6.96 -4.48
CA GLY A 131 13.49 5.70 -5.00
C GLY A 131 12.03 5.82 -5.40
N PHE A 132 11.36 4.69 -5.58
CA PHE A 132 10.01 4.63 -6.18
C PHE A 132 8.87 4.44 -5.17
N ARG A 133 9.15 4.39 -3.88
CA ARG A 133 8.13 4.13 -2.83
C ARG A 133 7.05 5.21 -2.69
N PRO A 134 7.31 6.51 -2.93
CA PRO A 134 6.26 7.53 -2.83
C PRO A 134 5.23 7.38 -3.95
N GLU A 135 4.10 6.73 -3.67
CA GLU A 135 3.02 6.48 -4.65
C GLU A 135 2.54 7.78 -5.31
N PHE A 136 2.32 8.82 -4.52
CA PHE A 136 1.68 10.07 -4.95
C PHE A 136 2.68 11.14 -5.41
N TYR A 137 3.95 10.76 -5.60
CA TYR A 137 4.92 11.64 -6.25
C TYR A 137 4.61 11.74 -7.74
N PHE A 138 4.60 12.96 -8.25
CA PHE A 138 4.49 13.25 -9.68
C PHE A 138 5.40 14.42 -10.06
N ASN A 139 5.80 14.46 -11.31
CA ASN A 139 6.64 15.53 -11.88
C ASN A 139 6.04 16.12 -13.16
N SER A 140 4.81 15.75 -13.48
CA SER A 140 4.06 16.22 -14.65
C SER A 140 2.56 16.19 -14.34
N GLU A 141 1.85 17.24 -14.73
CA GLU A 141 0.39 17.33 -14.55
C GLU A 141 -0.37 16.20 -15.25
N GLN A 142 0.18 15.63 -16.31
CA GLN A 142 -0.43 14.48 -16.99
C GLN A 142 -0.53 13.22 -16.10
N GLN A 143 0.24 13.16 -15.02
CA GLN A 143 0.22 12.05 -14.09
C GLN A 143 -0.92 12.15 -13.06
N THR A 144 -1.51 13.33 -12.88
CA THR A 144 -2.51 13.56 -11.81
C THR A 144 -3.77 12.72 -12.03
N GLU A 145 -4.24 12.58 -13.26
CA GLU A 145 -5.41 11.74 -13.57
C GLU A 145 -5.18 10.28 -13.20
N PHE A 146 -4.00 9.74 -13.54
CA PHE A 146 -3.64 8.37 -13.14
C PHE A 146 -3.62 8.20 -11.62
N LEU A 147 -3.08 9.18 -10.89
CA LEU A 147 -3.00 9.13 -9.43
C LEU A 147 -4.37 9.29 -8.77
N ILE A 148 -5.25 10.13 -9.30
CA ILE A 148 -6.65 10.23 -8.87
C ILE A 148 -7.36 8.89 -9.06
N ASN A 149 -7.19 8.25 -10.21
CA ASN A 149 -7.74 6.92 -10.46
C ASN A 149 -7.15 5.87 -9.51
N SER A 150 -5.84 5.93 -9.22
CA SER A 150 -5.19 5.04 -8.24
C SER A 150 -5.81 5.18 -6.84
N ILE A 151 -6.11 6.40 -6.39
CA ILE A 151 -6.77 6.66 -5.11
C ILE A 151 -8.17 6.02 -5.09
N THR A 152 -9.00 6.32 -6.09
CA THR A 152 -10.38 5.82 -6.13
C THR A 152 -10.45 4.31 -6.27
N ASP A 153 -9.60 3.72 -7.11
CA ASP A 153 -9.46 2.27 -7.25
C ASP A 153 -8.99 1.64 -5.94
N GLY A 154 -7.96 2.22 -5.31
CA GLY A 154 -7.42 1.72 -4.05
C GLY A 154 -8.47 1.70 -2.93
N ILE A 155 -9.26 2.77 -2.78
CA ILE A 155 -10.36 2.83 -1.80
C ILE A 155 -11.47 1.84 -2.14
N SER A 156 -11.80 1.68 -3.44
CA SER A 156 -12.76 0.68 -3.89
C SER A 156 -12.31 -0.75 -3.59
N MET A 157 -11.04 -1.07 -3.88
CA MET A 157 -10.45 -2.37 -3.55
C MET A 157 -10.41 -2.60 -2.04
N PHE A 158 -10.06 -1.57 -1.25
CA PHE A 158 -10.10 -1.64 0.20
C PHE A 158 -11.48 -2.04 0.70
N LYS A 159 -12.53 -1.38 0.20
CA LYS A 159 -13.93 -1.71 0.54
C LYS A 159 -14.30 -3.14 0.14
N GLN A 160 -13.86 -3.61 -1.02
CA GLN A 160 -14.11 -5.00 -1.45
C GLN A 160 -13.43 -6.03 -0.54
N ILE A 161 -12.21 -5.75 -0.10
CA ILE A 161 -11.40 -6.66 0.72
C ILE A 161 -11.89 -6.67 2.18
N PHE A 162 -12.13 -5.49 2.78
CA PHE A 162 -12.41 -5.35 4.21
C PHE A 162 -13.89 -5.13 4.55
N GLY A 163 -14.73 -4.86 3.54
CA GLY A 163 -16.19 -4.70 3.73
C GLY A 163 -16.65 -3.30 4.14
N TYR A 164 -15.74 -2.33 4.29
CA TYR A 164 -16.07 -0.94 4.66
C TYR A 164 -15.17 0.07 3.93
N ILE A 165 -15.61 1.33 3.87
CA ILE A 165 -14.79 2.43 3.36
C ILE A 165 -13.81 2.83 4.46
N PRO A 166 -12.50 2.96 4.21
CA PRO A 166 -11.53 3.40 5.22
C PRO A 166 -11.93 4.78 5.74
N ARG A 167 -11.76 5.00 7.04
CA ARG A 167 -12.00 6.33 7.64
C ARG A 167 -10.82 7.25 7.45
N ALA A 168 -9.63 6.65 7.43
CA ALA A 168 -8.35 7.34 7.34
C ALA A 168 -7.60 6.93 6.07
N PHE A 169 -6.89 7.90 5.51
CA PHE A 169 -5.95 7.72 4.42
C PHE A 169 -4.58 8.25 4.86
N VAL A 170 -3.58 7.40 4.81
CA VAL A 170 -2.18 7.71 5.14
C VAL A 170 -1.36 7.54 3.86
N PRO A 171 -0.99 8.61 3.15
CA PRO A 171 -0.25 8.48 1.90
C PRO A 171 1.17 7.93 2.13
N SER A 172 1.64 7.14 1.19
CA SER A 172 2.97 6.54 1.24
C SER A 172 4.06 7.62 1.32
N ASN A 173 5.04 7.39 2.21
CA ASN A 173 6.14 8.33 2.48
C ASN A 173 5.69 9.75 2.89
N ASN A 174 4.44 9.95 3.29
CA ASN A 174 3.85 11.26 3.61
C ASN A 174 3.97 12.29 2.46
N ILE A 175 4.14 11.86 1.24
CA ILE A 175 4.15 12.73 0.05
C ILE A 175 2.74 12.73 -0.53
N PHE A 176 2.09 13.91 -0.46
CA PHE A 176 0.73 14.09 -0.94
C PHE A 176 0.51 15.54 -1.35
N HIS A 177 -0.13 15.77 -2.48
CA HIS A 177 -0.40 17.10 -2.98
C HIS A 177 -1.88 17.45 -2.80
N PRO A 178 -2.23 18.71 -2.47
CA PRO A 178 -3.64 19.14 -2.26
C PRO A 178 -4.57 18.83 -3.43
N VAL A 179 -4.07 18.73 -4.65
CA VAL A 179 -4.86 18.37 -5.84
C VAL A 179 -5.59 17.03 -5.70
N PHE A 180 -5.11 16.13 -4.84
CA PHE A 180 -5.69 14.81 -4.61
C PHE A 180 -6.71 14.74 -3.46
N GLU A 181 -6.84 15.80 -2.66
CA GLU A 181 -7.73 15.81 -1.48
C GLU A 181 -9.18 15.52 -1.84
N HIS A 182 -9.67 16.11 -2.95
CA HIS A 182 -11.05 15.86 -3.41
C HIS A 182 -11.29 14.39 -3.75
N ALA A 183 -10.32 13.72 -4.39
CA ALA A 183 -10.47 12.31 -4.73
C ALA A 183 -10.60 11.42 -3.49
N VAL A 184 -9.87 11.73 -2.42
CA VAL A 184 -9.96 11.04 -1.12
C VAL A 184 -11.30 11.33 -0.44
N ALA A 185 -11.73 12.60 -0.42
CA ALA A 185 -12.98 13.02 0.22
C ALA A 185 -14.21 12.45 -0.51
N ASP A 186 -14.25 12.54 -1.85
CA ASP A 186 -15.36 12.06 -2.68
C ASP A 186 -15.51 10.53 -2.60
N ALA A 187 -14.40 9.81 -2.36
CA ALA A 187 -14.43 8.38 -2.08
C ALA A 187 -14.95 8.02 -0.68
N GLY A 188 -15.26 9.03 0.17
CA GLY A 188 -15.90 8.85 1.47
C GLY A 188 -14.94 8.75 2.66
N VAL A 189 -13.65 8.98 2.47
CA VAL A 189 -12.65 9.04 3.55
C VAL A 189 -12.78 10.35 4.32
N ARG A 190 -12.63 10.29 5.65
CA ARG A 190 -12.85 11.46 6.53
C ARG A 190 -11.58 12.12 7.05
N TYR A 191 -10.51 11.34 7.15
CA TYR A 191 -9.25 11.78 7.77
C TYR A 191 -8.09 11.54 6.83
N LEU A 192 -7.32 12.58 6.55
CA LEU A 192 -6.09 12.51 5.77
C LEU A 192 -4.91 12.80 6.73
N PHE A 193 -3.99 11.84 6.86
CA PHE A 193 -2.82 11.97 7.72
C PHE A 193 -1.58 12.28 6.89
N VAL A 194 -1.24 13.55 6.79
CA VAL A 194 -0.03 14.04 6.11
C VAL A 194 0.83 14.83 7.09
N SER A 195 2.16 14.64 7.04
CA SER A 195 3.07 15.40 7.88
C SER A 195 3.30 16.83 7.35
N HIS A 196 3.27 16.99 6.02
CA HIS A 196 3.34 18.27 5.32
C HIS A 196 2.57 18.15 4.01
N LEU A 197 1.77 19.17 3.71
CA LEU A 197 1.28 19.36 2.35
C LEU A 197 2.48 19.88 1.54
N SER A 198 2.88 19.14 0.51
CA SER A 198 3.86 19.67 -0.45
C SER A 198 3.26 20.86 -1.15
N PRO A 199 3.98 21.99 -1.23
CA PRO A 199 3.49 23.18 -1.93
C PRO A 199 3.34 22.94 -3.42
#